data_d908a073047fdef9f59208a444239116
#
_entry.id   d908a073047fdef9f59208a444239116
#
_cell.length_a   1.000
_cell.length_b   1.000
_cell.length_c   1.000
_cell.angle_alpha   90.00
_cell.angle_beta   90.00
_cell.angle_gamma   90.00
#
_symmetry.space_group_name_H-M   'P 1'
#
loop_
_entity.id
_entity.type
_entity.pdbx_description
1 polymer ?
#
loop_
_entity_poly.entity_id
_entity_poly.type
_entity_poly.pdbx_seq_one_letter_code
_entity_poly.pdbx_strand_id
1 'polypeptide(L)'
;MERTLPLSHRVHSALSGLARVLWLSTVLMSLLFASLLQAGAQDKQALIREALSAAPPEVAKTATVKNSDGTVLRQGTGAYTCYPTPESMKKRGKMVMCLDKTWQAWRNAWLNKKPFKANQVGVAYMLAGDVGSSNTDPYAEAPTSDNQWVEPGPHTMVIVPNPAELEGLSTDPYSGGPFVMWKGTPYVHIMVPVGKRPANKR
;
A
#
# COMPACT_ATOMS: atom_id res chain seq x y z
N MET A 1 -21.48 -22.09 -74.50
CA MET A 1 -22.56 -22.66 -73.66
C MET A 1 -22.22 -22.38 -72.20
N GLU A 2 -22.60 -21.20 -71.78
CA GLU A 2 -22.30 -20.70 -70.39
C GLU A 2 -23.41 -21.19 -69.45
N ARG A 3 -23.05 -22.06 -68.49
CA ARG A 3 -23.97 -22.47 -67.41
C ARG A 3 -23.97 -21.45 -66.31
N THR A 4 -24.98 -20.61 -66.28
CA THR A 4 -25.26 -19.76 -65.15
C THR A 4 -25.74 -20.60 -63.96
N LEU A 5 -25.00 -20.63 -62.91
CA LEU A 5 -25.39 -21.24 -61.61
C LEU A 5 -26.62 -20.51 -61.04
N PRO A 6 -27.59 -21.22 -60.44
CA PRO A 6 -28.79 -20.61 -59.90
C PRO A 6 -28.49 -19.68 -58.74
N LEU A 7 -29.20 -18.54 -58.66
CA LEU A 7 -29.04 -17.45 -57.72
C LEU A 7 -29.11 -17.89 -56.22
N SER A 8 -29.85 -18.99 -55.95
CA SER A 8 -30.03 -19.57 -54.62
C SER A 8 -28.75 -20.05 -53.95
N HIS A 9 -27.78 -20.57 -54.70
CA HIS A 9 -26.50 -21.03 -54.13
C HIS A 9 -25.57 -19.89 -53.68
N ARG A 10 -25.69 -18.71 -54.30
CA ARG A 10 -24.87 -17.52 -53.93
C ARG A 10 -25.37 -16.88 -52.65
N VAL A 11 -26.66 -16.89 -52.36
CA VAL A 11 -27.25 -16.29 -51.16
C VAL A 11 -26.93 -17.13 -49.92
N HIS A 12 -26.98 -18.45 -50.02
CA HIS A 12 -26.65 -19.34 -48.89
C HIS A 12 -25.18 -19.30 -48.50
N SER A 13 -24.26 -19.15 -49.42
CA SER A 13 -22.82 -19.05 -49.12
C SER A 13 -22.45 -17.70 -48.47
N ALA A 14 -23.11 -16.61 -48.86
CA ALA A 14 -22.88 -15.29 -48.27
C ALA A 14 -23.41 -15.20 -46.82
N LEU A 15 -24.56 -15.78 -46.54
CA LEU A 15 -25.13 -15.84 -45.19
C LEU A 15 -24.32 -16.69 -44.25
N SER A 16 -23.73 -17.80 -44.72
CA SER A 16 -22.83 -18.64 -43.89
C SER A 16 -21.50 -17.95 -43.60
N GLY A 17 -21.00 -17.10 -44.48
CA GLY A 17 -19.80 -16.28 -44.26
C GLY A 17 -19.99 -15.18 -43.19
N LEU A 18 -21.10 -14.47 -43.30
CA LEU A 18 -21.48 -13.42 -42.33
C LEU A 18 -21.71 -14.00 -40.94
N ALA A 19 -22.39 -15.14 -40.83
CA ALA A 19 -22.59 -15.80 -39.53
C ALA A 19 -21.27 -16.26 -38.91
N ARG A 20 -20.30 -16.75 -39.67
CA ARG A 20 -18.97 -17.13 -39.17
C ARG A 20 -18.16 -15.93 -38.72
N VAL A 21 -18.19 -14.82 -39.44
CA VAL A 21 -17.49 -13.59 -39.05
C VAL A 21 -18.08 -13.02 -37.77
N LEU A 22 -19.39 -12.98 -37.61
CA LEU A 22 -20.06 -12.55 -36.39
C LEU A 22 -19.72 -13.44 -35.20
N TRP A 23 -19.68 -14.76 -35.41
CA TRP A 23 -19.34 -15.71 -34.33
C TRP A 23 -17.87 -15.57 -33.91
N LEU A 24 -16.94 -15.42 -34.84
CA LEU A 24 -15.52 -15.19 -34.55
C LEU A 24 -15.29 -13.86 -33.80
N SER A 25 -16.02 -12.79 -34.17
CA SER A 25 -15.89 -11.50 -33.50
C SER A 25 -16.42 -11.54 -32.06
N THR A 26 -17.51 -12.27 -31.78
CA THR A 26 -18.03 -12.42 -30.40
C THR A 26 -17.11 -13.26 -29.53
N VAL A 27 -16.50 -14.33 -30.06
CA VAL A 27 -15.51 -15.13 -29.33
C VAL A 27 -14.25 -14.32 -29.03
N LEU A 28 -13.73 -13.57 -29.99
CA LEU A 28 -12.56 -12.72 -29.76
C LEU A 28 -12.83 -11.63 -28.72
N MET A 29 -13.99 -10.99 -28.77
CA MET A 29 -14.40 -9.98 -27.80
C MET A 29 -14.51 -10.58 -26.37
N SER A 30 -15.07 -11.79 -26.23
CA SER A 30 -15.17 -12.46 -24.94
C SER A 30 -13.81 -12.86 -24.35
N LEU A 31 -12.85 -13.29 -25.18
CA LEU A 31 -11.49 -13.59 -24.76
C LEU A 31 -10.73 -12.35 -24.31
N LEU A 32 -10.88 -11.22 -25.01
CA LEU A 32 -10.29 -9.94 -24.63
C LEU A 32 -10.87 -9.45 -23.30
N PHE A 33 -12.18 -9.56 -23.09
CA PHE A 33 -12.83 -9.15 -21.84
C PHE A 33 -12.39 -10.03 -20.67
N ALA A 34 -12.26 -11.34 -20.86
CA ALA A 34 -11.73 -12.26 -19.84
C ALA A 34 -10.29 -11.93 -19.45
N SER A 35 -9.44 -11.54 -20.40
CA SER A 35 -8.05 -11.15 -20.14
C SER A 35 -7.95 -9.88 -19.30
N LEU A 36 -8.79 -8.89 -19.54
CA LEU A 36 -8.83 -7.64 -18.76
C LEU A 36 -9.28 -7.88 -17.33
N LEU A 37 -10.27 -8.76 -17.11
CA LEU A 37 -10.72 -9.13 -15.76
C LEU A 37 -9.63 -9.87 -14.98
N GLN A 38 -8.87 -10.74 -15.63
CA GLN A 38 -7.75 -11.46 -15.01
C GLN A 38 -6.60 -10.51 -14.63
N ALA A 39 -6.25 -9.55 -15.50
CA ALA A 39 -5.22 -8.57 -15.22
C ALA A 39 -5.58 -7.72 -13.98
N GLY A 40 -6.80 -7.18 -13.91
CA GLY A 40 -7.27 -6.43 -12.75
C GLY A 40 -7.30 -7.23 -11.45
N ALA A 41 -7.62 -8.53 -11.52
CA ALA A 41 -7.58 -9.42 -10.36
C ALA A 41 -6.14 -9.69 -9.89
N GLN A 42 -5.19 -9.86 -10.81
CA GLN A 42 -3.78 -10.06 -10.50
C GLN A 42 -3.17 -8.81 -9.84
N ASP A 43 -3.47 -7.61 -10.35
CA ASP A 43 -3.02 -6.34 -9.77
C ASP A 43 -3.54 -6.16 -8.34
N LYS A 44 -4.82 -6.44 -8.10
CA LYS A 44 -5.43 -6.42 -6.77
C LYS A 44 -4.73 -7.38 -5.80
N GLN A 45 -4.45 -8.61 -6.22
CA GLN A 45 -3.75 -9.59 -5.40
C GLN A 45 -2.28 -9.19 -5.10
N ALA A 46 -1.62 -8.54 -6.07
CA ALA A 46 -0.28 -8.01 -5.86
C ALA A 46 -0.27 -6.92 -4.77
N LEU A 47 -1.20 -5.97 -4.82
CA LEU A 47 -1.36 -4.93 -3.80
C LEU A 47 -1.67 -5.51 -2.41
N ILE A 48 -2.53 -6.54 -2.33
CA ILE A 48 -2.83 -7.21 -1.06
C ILE A 48 -1.57 -7.86 -0.49
N ARG A 49 -0.81 -8.62 -1.28
CA ARG A 49 0.45 -9.24 -0.81
C ARG A 49 1.46 -8.20 -0.36
N GLU A 50 1.59 -7.11 -1.11
CA GLU A 50 2.47 -6.01 -0.77
C GLU A 50 2.10 -5.40 0.59
N ALA A 51 0.85 -5.03 0.79
CA ALA A 51 0.37 -4.45 2.05
C ALA A 51 0.61 -5.36 3.26
N LEU A 52 0.33 -6.66 3.10
CA LEU A 52 0.47 -7.65 4.17
C LEU A 52 1.93 -7.95 4.53
N SER A 53 2.89 -7.64 3.65
CA SER A 53 4.32 -7.77 3.96
C SER A 53 4.79 -6.81 5.08
N ALA A 54 3.96 -5.83 5.43
CA ALA A 54 4.26 -4.89 6.51
C ALA A 54 4.18 -5.51 7.92
N ALA A 55 3.50 -6.62 8.11
CA ALA A 55 3.19 -7.15 9.44
C ALA A 55 3.62 -8.60 9.65
N PRO A 56 3.70 -9.07 10.91
CA PRO A 56 3.88 -10.47 11.23
C PRO A 56 2.77 -11.34 10.61
N PRO A 57 3.03 -12.62 10.28
CA PRO A 57 2.06 -13.50 9.61
C PRO A 57 0.70 -13.58 10.32
N GLU A 58 0.69 -13.64 11.64
CA GLU A 58 -0.55 -13.74 12.43
C GLU A 58 -1.42 -12.47 12.35
N VAL A 59 -0.80 -11.29 12.28
CA VAL A 59 -1.49 -10.03 12.03
C VAL A 59 -1.97 -9.97 10.58
N ALA A 60 -1.09 -10.27 9.63
CA ALA A 60 -1.38 -10.26 8.20
C ALA A 60 -2.56 -11.18 7.82
N LYS A 61 -2.67 -12.35 8.46
CA LYS A 61 -3.72 -13.33 8.22
C LYS A 61 -5.14 -12.75 8.39
N THR A 62 -5.34 -11.92 9.40
CA THR A 62 -6.65 -11.37 9.77
C THR A 62 -6.85 -9.90 9.42
N ALA A 63 -5.81 -9.20 8.97
CA ALA A 63 -5.87 -7.76 8.68
C ALA A 63 -6.81 -7.41 7.53
N THR A 64 -7.50 -6.29 7.63
CA THR A 64 -8.14 -5.62 6.50
C THR A 64 -7.05 -5.00 5.62
N VAL A 65 -7.24 -5.00 4.30
CA VAL A 65 -6.33 -4.29 3.37
C VAL A 65 -7.10 -3.19 2.66
N LYS A 66 -6.56 -1.97 2.68
CA LYS A 66 -7.13 -0.80 2.01
C LYS A 66 -6.06 -0.08 1.18
N ASN A 67 -6.49 0.51 0.08
CA ASN A 67 -5.70 1.51 -0.62
C ASN A 67 -5.64 2.84 0.14
N SER A 68 -4.78 3.75 -0.31
CA SER A 68 -4.64 5.10 0.26
C SER A 68 -5.91 5.95 0.15
N ASP A 69 -6.73 5.69 -0.87
CA ASP A 69 -8.03 6.32 -1.12
C ASP A 69 -9.17 5.77 -0.25
N GLY A 70 -8.90 4.74 0.58
CA GLY A 70 -9.87 4.07 1.43
C GLY A 70 -10.58 2.87 0.79
N THR A 71 -10.35 2.58 -0.49
CA THR A 71 -10.93 1.40 -1.17
C THR A 71 -10.50 0.11 -0.48
N VAL A 72 -11.46 -0.73 -0.12
CA VAL A 72 -11.20 -2.03 0.52
C VAL A 72 -10.78 -3.05 -0.54
N LEU A 73 -9.53 -3.50 -0.46
CA LEU A 73 -8.99 -4.57 -1.30
C LEU A 73 -9.29 -5.96 -0.73
N ARG A 74 -9.20 -6.11 0.59
CA ARG A 74 -9.56 -7.32 1.33
C ARG A 74 -10.20 -6.94 2.66
N GLN A 75 -11.38 -7.46 2.93
CA GLN A 75 -11.98 -7.37 4.27
C GLN A 75 -11.33 -8.39 5.19
N GLY A 76 -10.88 -7.96 6.35
CA GLY A 76 -10.35 -8.80 7.43
C GLY A 76 -11.26 -8.78 8.66
N THR A 77 -10.91 -9.62 9.64
CA THR A 77 -11.61 -9.75 10.93
C THR A 77 -10.77 -9.29 12.12
N GLY A 78 -9.49 -9.00 11.89
CA GLY A 78 -8.54 -8.57 12.91
C GLY A 78 -8.58 -7.07 13.20
N ALA A 79 -7.80 -6.65 14.19
CA ALA A 79 -7.73 -5.27 14.66
C ALA A 79 -6.90 -4.33 13.75
N TYR A 80 -6.18 -4.87 12.78
CA TYR A 80 -5.26 -4.12 11.93
C TYR A 80 -5.81 -3.83 10.54
N THR A 81 -5.46 -2.67 10.01
CA THR A 81 -5.62 -2.34 8.59
C THR A 81 -4.25 -2.13 7.96
N CYS A 82 -3.97 -2.86 6.88
CA CYS A 82 -2.72 -2.77 6.15
C CYS A 82 -2.92 -1.99 4.84
N TYR A 83 -1.89 -1.24 4.46
CA TYR A 83 -1.89 -0.36 3.30
C TYR A 83 -0.70 -0.70 2.40
N PRO A 84 -0.90 -0.87 1.09
CA PRO A 84 0.21 -0.96 0.14
C PRO A 84 0.88 0.41 -0.02
N THR A 85 2.03 0.43 -0.68
CA THR A 85 2.72 1.67 -1.04
C THR A 85 1.79 2.60 -1.83
N PRO A 86 1.57 3.85 -1.37
CA PRO A 86 0.82 4.83 -2.13
C PRO A 86 1.43 5.04 -3.52
N GLU A 87 0.61 5.24 -4.55
CA GLU A 87 1.09 5.42 -5.93
C GLU A 87 2.12 6.57 -6.05
N SER A 88 1.88 7.68 -5.34
CA SER A 88 2.80 8.82 -5.27
C SER A 88 4.18 8.49 -4.69
N MET A 89 4.30 7.42 -3.89
CA MET A 89 5.54 7.02 -3.24
C MET A 89 6.29 5.88 -3.96
N LYS A 90 5.67 5.18 -4.90
CA LYS A 90 6.26 4.01 -5.59
C LYS A 90 7.63 4.29 -6.22
N LYS A 91 7.83 5.48 -6.77
CA LYS A 91 9.13 5.89 -7.34
C LYS A 91 10.24 6.04 -6.30
N ARG A 92 9.90 6.28 -5.03
CA ARG A 92 10.85 6.41 -3.92
C ARG A 92 11.18 5.05 -3.29
N GLY A 93 10.36 4.04 -3.49
CA GLY A 93 10.53 2.70 -2.97
C GLY A 93 9.28 2.17 -2.28
N LYS A 94 9.47 1.15 -1.45
CA LYS A 94 8.38 0.50 -0.72
C LYS A 94 8.04 1.28 0.55
N MET A 95 6.76 1.56 0.75
CA MET A 95 6.21 2.21 1.95
C MET A 95 4.90 1.52 2.34
N VAL A 96 5.02 0.39 3.01
CA VAL A 96 3.87 -0.45 3.42
C VAL A 96 3.71 -0.40 4.93
N MET A 97 2.48 -0.35 5.41
CA MET A 97 2.21 -0.23 6.84
C MET A 97 0.98 -1.03 7.25
N CYS A 98 1.00 -1.62 8.45
CA CYS A 98 -0.17 -2.20 9.11
C CYS A 98 -0.42 -1.47 10.42
N LEU A 99 -1.58 -0.87 10.56
CA LEU A 99 -1.97 0.08 11.59
C LEU A 99 -3.10 -0.48 12.44
N ASP A 100 -2.96 -0.43 13.76
CA ASP A 100 -4.09 -0.62 14.67
C ASP A 100 -5.05 0.58 14.64
N LYS A 101 -6.11 0.56 15.44
CA LYS A 101 -7.12 1.62 15.48
C LYS A 101 -6.52 2.97 15.91
N THR A 102 -5.59 2.98 16.86
CA THR A 102 -4.93 4.20 17.35
C THR A 102 -4.07 4.82 16.24
N TRP A 103 -3.29 4.01 15.57
CA TRP A 103 -2.46 4.45 14.45
C TRP A 103 -3.27 4.89 13.22
N GLN A 104 -4.42 4.29 12.97
CA GLN A 104 -5.34 4.78 11.92
C GLN A 104 -5.86 6.19 12.24
N ALA A 105 -6.22 6.45 13.51
CA ALA A 105 -6.64 7.77 13.95
C ALA A 105 -5.50 8.79 13.86
N TRP A 106 -4.28 8.40 14.28
CA TRP A 106 -3.06 9.19 14.16
C TRP A 106 -2.79 9.54 12.67
N ARG A 107 -2.80 8.53 11.77
CA ARG A 107 -2.60 8.73 10.33
C ARG A 107 -3.62 9.70 9.74
N ASN A 108 -4.90 9.57 10.13
CA ASN A 108 -5.95 10.47 9.66
C ASN A 108 -5.71 11.91 10.15
N ALA A 109 -5.31 12.11 11.40
CA ALA A 109 -4.96 13.42 11.93
C ALA A 109 -3.76 14.03 11.20
N TRP A 110 -2.69 13.25 11.00
CA TRP A 110 -1.49 13.67 10.28
C TRP A 110 -1.78 14.08 8.82
N LEU A 111 -2.52 13.27 8.06
CA LEU A 111 -2.89 13.58 6.68
C LEU A 111 -3.71 14.88 6.57
N ASN A 112 -4.53 15.17 7.58
CA ASN A 112 -5.37 16.37 7.62
C ASN A 112 -4.73 17.54 8.39
N LYS A 113 -3.45 17.42 8.79
CA LYS A 113 -2.71 18.42 9.56
C LYS A 113 -3.43 18.86 10.84
N LYS A 114 -4.14 17.92 11.49
CA LYS A 114 -4.88 18.17 12.73
C LYS A 114 -4.09 17.65 13.92
N PRO A 115 -4.16 18.31 15.09
CA PRO A 115 -3.56 17.78 16.32
C PRO A 115 -4.08 16.38 16.62
N PHE A 116 -3.18 15.53 17.14
CA PHE A 116 -3.52 14.19 17.59
C PHE A 116 -3.15 14.00 19.06
N LYS A 117 -4.02 13.31 19.78
CA LYS A 117 -3.76 12.85 21.14
C LYS A 117 -4.28 11.42 21.27
N ALA A 118 -3.41 10.50 21.61
CA ALA A 118 -3.79 9.12 21.86
C ALA A 118 -4.53 8.99 23.21
N ASN A 119 -5.52 8.11 23.26
CA ASN A 119 -6.20 7.73 24.51
C ASN A 119 -5.80 6.32 24.98
N GLN A 120 -5.06 5.58 24.16
CA GLN A 120 -4.53 4.25 24.43
C GLN A 120 -3.23 4.02 23.65
N VAL A 121 -2.46 3.04 24.06
CA VAL A 121 -1.27 2.60 23.34
C VAL A 121 -1.67 2.14 21.94
N GLY A 122 -0.89 2.53 20.95
CA GLY A 122 -1.02 2.07 19.57
C GLY A 122 0.25 1.37 19.08
N VAL A 123 0.09 0.33 18.29
CA VAL A 123 1.20 -0.40 17.66
C VAL A 123 0.99 -0.47 16.16
N ALA A 124 2.03 -0.16 15.40
CA ALA A 124 2.05 -0.29 13.95
C ALA A 124 3.28 -1.06 13.46
N TYR A 125 3.17 -1.64 12.30
CA TYR A 125 4.23 -2.44 11.67
C TYR A 125 4.59 -1.90 10.30
N MET A 126 5.90 -1.78 10.03
CA MET A 126 6.50 -1.49 8.73
C MET A 126 7.68 -2.45 8.47
N LEU A 127 7.42 -3.77 8.52
CA LEU A 127 8.46 -4.81 8.49
C LEU A 127 9.12 -4.97 7.11
N ALA A 128 8.51 -4.47 6.05
CA ALA A 128 9.10 -4.49 4.72
C ALA A 128 9.93 -3.21 4.41
N GLY A 129 10.14 -2.37 5.41
CA GLY A 129 10.91 -1.13 5.29
C GLY A 129 10.05 0.09 4.94
N ASP A 130 10.73 1.22 4.81
CA ASP A 130 10.16 2.53 4.54
C ASP A 130 11.10 3.31 3.57
N VAL A 131 10.52 4.24 2.84
CA VAL A 131 11.25 5.15 1.91
C VAL A 131 12.01 6.27 2.61
N GLY A 132 11.93 6.34 3.93
CA GLY A 132 12.54 7.37 4.75
C GLY A 132 11.64 8.57 5.01
N SER A 133 11.93 9.21 6.15
CA SER A 133 11.23 10.40 6.65
C SER A 133 12.20 11.29 7.42
N SER A 134 11.87 12.57 7.58
CA SER A 134 12.53 13.44 8.54
C SER A 134 12.26 12.94 9.96
N ASN A 135 13.29 12.91 10.81
CA ASN A 135 13.14 12.59 12.22
C ASN A 135 12.55 13.76 13.04
N THR A 136 12.60 14.98 12.50
CA THR A 136 12.22 16.21 13.20
C THR A 136 10.99 16.89 12.66
N ASP A 137 10.75 16.80 11.34
CA ASP A 137 9.62 17.44 10.66
C ASP A 137 8.69 16.39 10.02
N PRO A 138 7.46 16.23 10.55
CA PRO A 138 6.48 15.26 10.04
C PRO A 138 6.00 15.55 8.60
N TYR A 139 6.29 16.72 8.06
CA TYR A 139 5.83 17.15 6.73
C TYR A 139 6.96 17.36 5.72
N ALA A 140 8.21 17.07 6.09
CA ALA A 140 9.32 17.13 5.15
C ALA A 140 9.17 16.05 4.05
N GLU A 141 9.26 16.46 2.80
CA GLU A 141 9.08 15.58 1.64
C GLU A 141 10.40 15.01 1.09
N ALA A 142 11.52 15.62 1.48
CA ALA A 142 12.85 15.24 1.01
C ALA A 142 13.92 15.52 2.09
N PRO A 143 15.09 14.87 2.01
CA PRO A 143 16.22 15.18 2.88
C PRO A 143 16.73 16.60 2.63
N THR A 144 17.04 17.31 3.73
CA THR A 144 17.73 18.60 3.77
C THR A 144 18.91 18.51 4.73
N SER A 145 19.70 19.57 4.85
CA SER A 145 20.86 19.61 5.76
C SER A 145 20.48 19.52 7.24
N ASP A 146 19.26 19.86 7.60
CA ASP A 146 18.80 20.11 8.97
C ASP A 146 17.61 19.23 9.42
N ASN A 147 17.01 18.44 8.54
CA ASN A 147 15.81 17.67 8.88
C ASN A 147 16.05 16.23 9.33
N GLN A 148 17.31 15.84 9.59
CA GLN A 148 17.66 14.50 10.06
C GLN A 148 16.93 13.37 9.33
N TRP A 149 17.13 13.27 8.02
CA TRP A 149 16.47 12.24 7.22
C TRP A 149 16.90 10.82 7.61
N VAL A 150 15.94 9.94 7.82
CA VAL A 150 16.14 8.56 8.28
C VAL A 150 15.45 7.58 7.34
N GLU A 151 16.17 6.57 6.89
CA GLU A 151 15.63 5.37 6.25
C GLU A 151 15.65 4.23 7.29
N PRO A 152 14.53 3.99 8.02
CA PRO A 152 14.58 3.16 9.23
C PRO A 152 14.76 1.67 8.96
N GLY A 153 14.51 1.19 7.74
CA GLY A 153 14.45 -0.25 7.44
C GLY A 153 13.23 -0.91 8.09
N PRO A 154 13.25 -2.23 8.32
CA PRO A 154 12.18 -2.93 9.03
C PRO A 154 12.04 -2.44 10.47
N HIS A 155 10.83 -1.99 10.85
CA HIS A 155 10.58 -1.45 12.17
C HIS A 155 9.13 -1.64 12.63
N THR A 156 8.92 -1.49 13.91
CA THR A 156 7.61 -1.27 14.52
C THR A 156 7.54 0.15 15.10
N MET A 157 6.34 0.65 15.28
CA MET A 157 6.11 1.98 15.85
C MET A 157 5.14 1.89 17.01
N VAL A 158 5.39 2.67 18.07
CA VAL A 158 4.53 2.67 19.26
C VAL A 158 4.13 4.09 19.60
N ILE A 159 2.83 4.32 19.76
CA ILE A 159 2.26 5.53 20.34
C ILE A 159 1.91 5.26 21.80
N VAL A 160 2.23 6.19 22.70
CA VAL A 160 1.79 6.19 24.09
C VAL A 160 0.83 7.36 24.34
N PRO A 161 -0.16 7.22 25.25
CA PRO A 161 -1.12 8.28 25.55
C PRO A 161 -0.51 9.54 26.15
N ASN A 162 0.55 9.37 26.94
CA ASN A 162 1.24 10.46 27.59
C ASN A 162 2.67 10.61 27.04
N PRO A 163 2.95 11.61 26.18
CA PRO A 163 4.29 11.83 25.62
C PRO A 163 5.38 12.08 26.66
N ALA A 164 5.05 12.47 27.90
CA ALA A 164 6.05 12.62 28.96
C ALA A 164 6.71 11.29 29.37
N GLU A 165 6.07 10.15 29.08
CA GLU A 165 6.64 8.80 29.28
C GLU A 165 7.79 8.50 28.32
N LEU A 166 7.99 9.34 27.30
CA LEU A 166 9.10 9.23 26.34
C LEU A 166 10.37 9.98 26.81
N GLU A 167 10.31 10.66 27.95
CA GLU A 167 11.50 11.32 28.52
C GLU A 167 12.58 10.27 28.83
N GLY A 168 13.83 10.59 28.47
CA GLY A 168 14.96 9.68 28.62
C GLY A 168 15.17 8.69 27.47
N LEU A 169 14.22 8.52 26.56
CA LEU A 169 14.46 7.79 25.31
C LEU A 169 15.28 8.63 24.34
N SER A 170 16.21 7.98 23.64
CA SER A 170 17.04 8.64 22.62
C SER A 170 16.16 9.24 21.52
N THR A 171 16.55 10.41 21.00
CA THR A 171 16.02 10.96 19.74
C THR A 171 16.97 10.70 18.56
N ASP A 172 18.15 10.11 18.83
CA ASP A 172 19.09 9.74 17.79
C ASP A 172 18.66 8.43 17.12
N PRO A 173 18.28 8.46 15.84
CA PRO A 173 17.87 7.27 15.09
C PRO A 173 19.00 6.25 14.90
N TYR A 174 20.26 6.64 15.17
CA TYR A 174 21.44 5.79 15.01
C TYR A 174 22.00 5.26 16.34
N SER A 175 21.30 5.48 17.45
CA SER A 175 21.70 4.99 18.77
C SER A 175 21.73 3.45 18.92
N GLY A 176 21.26 2.71 17.92
CA GLY A 176 21.25 1.24 17.88
C GLY A 176 20.01 0.61 18.53
N GLY A 177 19.16 1.38 19.19
CA GLY A 177 17.93 0.92 19.86
C GLY A 177 16.69 1.69 19.41
N PRO A 178 15.59 1.60 20.18
CA PRO A 178 14.41 2.44 19.99
C PRO A 178 14.74 3.92 20.13
N PHE A 179 14.06 4.76 19.35
CA PHE A 179 14.23 6.21 19.39
C PHE A 179 12.90 6.94 19.22
N VAL A 180 12.83 8.17 19.69
CA VAL A 180 11.64 9.03 19.57
C VAL A 180 11.73 9.82 18.28
N MET A 181 10.77 9.62 17.39
CA MET A 181 10.58 10.39 16.16
C MET A 181 9.54 11.50 16.39
N TRP A 182 9.75 12.66 15.77
CA TRP A 182 8.89 13.85 15.79
C TRP A 182 8.62 14.39 17.20
N LYS A 183 9.67 14.34 18.08
CA LYS A 183 9.62 14.90 19.43
C LYS A 183 9.16 16.36 19.39
N GLY A 184 8.27 16.74 20.30
CA GLY A 184 7.73 18.10 20.38
C GLY A 184 6.59 18.39 19.38
N THR A 185 6.16 17.43 18.60
CA THR A 185 5.00 17.55 17.71
C THR A 185 3.80 16.75 18.22
N PRO A 186 2.57 17.03 17.75
CA PRO A 186 1.41 16.20 18.06
C PRO A 186 1.49 14.75 17.54
N TYR A 187 2.51 14.44 16.76
CA TYR A 187 2.67 13.14 16.07
C TYR A 187 3.82 12.32 16.65
N VAL A 188 4.35 12.70 17.82
CA VAL A 188 5.44 12.02 18.49
C VAL A 188 5.14 10.53 18.71
N HIS A 189 6.13 9.68 18.44
CA HIS A 189 6.04 8.24 18.61
C HIS A 189 7.41 7.60 18.77
N ILE A 190 7.43 6.34 19.19
CA ILE A 190 8.64 5.53 19.31
C ILE A 190 8.81 4.72 18.03
N MET A 191 10.02 4.78 17.47
CA MET A 191 10.51 3.90 16.42
C MET A 191 11.28 2.75 17.05
N VAL A 192 10.94 1.51 16.70
CA VAL A 192 11.60 0.30 17.20
C VAL A 192 12.18 -0.46 16.01
N PRO A 193 13.46 -0.28 15.68
CA PRO A 193 14.11 -1.04 14.62
C PRO A 193 14.12 -2.53 14.94
N VAL A 194 13.70 -3.38 13.98
CA VAL A 194 13.65 -4.85 14.14
C VAL A 194 14.41 -5.60 13.07
N GLY A 195 15.12 -4.87 12.21
CA GLY A 195 15.91 -5.46 11.13
C GLY A 195 17.03 -4.54 10.69
N LYS A 196 17.83 -5.02 9.71
CA LYS A 196 18.94 -4.26 9.16
C LYS A 196 18.42 -3.03 8.42
N ARG A 197 18.95 -1.87 8.76
CA ARG A 197 18.72 -0.62 8.01
C ARG A 197 19.45 -0.65 6.67
N PRO A 198 18.94 0.03 5.63
CA PRO A 198 19.73 0.35 4.46
C PRO A 198 21.02 1.07 4.86
N ALA A 199 22.10 0.82 4.15
CA ALA A 199 23.33 1.57 4.37
C ALA A 199 23.05 3.05 4.10
N ASN A 200 23.40 3.91 5.07
CA ASN A 200 23.20 5.36 4.92
C ASN A 200 24.03 5.85 3.74
N LYS A 201 23.40 6.22 2.65
CA LYS A 201 24.03 6.92 1.54
C LYS A 201 24.19 8.38 1.94
N ARG A 202 25.25 8.68 2.73
CA ARG A 202 25.67 10.06 2.99
C ARG A 202 26.23 10.69 1.74
#